data_673f79c76f96665a4ed990e443ee40f5
#
_entry.id   673f79c76f96665a4ed990e443ee40f5
#
_cell.length_a   1.000
_cell.length_b   1.000
_cell.length_c   1.000
_cell.angle_alpha   90.00
_cell.angle_beta   90.00
_cell.angle_gamma   90.00
#
_symmetry.space_group_name_H-M   'P 1'
#
loop_
_entity.id
_entity.type
_entity.pdbx_description
1 polymer ?
#
loop_
_entity_poly.entity_id
_entity_poly.type
_entity_poly.pdbx_seq_one_letter_code
_entity_poly.pdbx_strand_id
1 'polypeptide(L)'
;MSMRSELPKQDEIIFKLNEIVEHELAGVVRYTHYSFMIFGYNRIPVVSWFRSAATETLGHATQAGEMITMLGGHPSLGIGKLLETHKHDMAEILNESMEFEIQGVELYRELLTLAEESGSITLEEYSRRLIAEEELCVCTKEKAL
;
A
#
# COMPACT_ATOMS: atom_id res chain seq x y z
N MET A 1 -7.44 28.68 0.69
CA MET A 1 -6.01 28.38 0.87
C MET A 1 -5.56 27.40 -0.20
N SER A 2 -4.54 27.76 -0.93
CA SER A 2 -4.02 26.86 -1.98
C SER A 2 -3.24 25.72 -1.34
N MET A 3 -3.55 24.47 -1.70
CA MET A 3 -2.78 23.29 -1.27
C MET A 3 -1.37 23.28 -1.86
N ARG A 4 -1.10 24.17 -2.81
CA ARG A 4 0.24 24.34 -3.41
C ARG A 4 1.15 25.26 -2.59
N SER A 5 0.63 25.87 -1.51
CA SER A 5 1.48 26.60 -0.58
C SER A 5 2.41 25.61 0.13
N GLU A 6 3.67 25.99 0.31
CA GLU A 6 4.66 25.13 0.93
C GLU A 6 4.28 24.79 2.37
N LEU A 7 4.23 23.49 2.67
CA LEU A 7 3.99 22.97 4.00
C LEU A 7 5.32 22.69 4.72
N PRO A 8 5.36 22.78 6.06
CA PRO A 8 6.47 22.22 6.81
C PRO A 8 6.66 20.74 6.42
N LYS A 9 7.91 20.31 6.25
CA LYS A 9 8.24 18.91 5.89
C LYS A 9 7.75 18.47 4.52
N GLN A 10 7.37 19.38 3.63
CA GLN A 10 6.78 19.03 2.33
C GLN A 10 7.64 18.10 1.50
N ASP A 11 8.96 18.33 1.42
CA ASP A 11 9.85 17.48 0.64
C ASP A 11 9.92 16.06 1.23
N GLU A 12 9.93 15.94 2.55
CA GLU A 12 9.94 14.65 3.23
C GLU A 12 8.61 13.91 3.02
N ILE A 13 7.49 14.64 3.02
CA ILE A 13 6.15 14.10 2.75
C ILE A 13 6.07 13.56 1.33
N ILE A 14 6.54 14.33 0.34
CA ILE A 14 6.56 13.89 -1.06
C ILE A 14 7.44 12.66 -1.22
N PHE A 15 8.59 12.63 -0.58
CA PHE A 15 9.48 11.46 -0.60
C PHE A 15 8.77 10.23 -0.03
N LYS A 16 8.11 10.37 1.11
CA LYS A 16 7.37 9.26 1.74
C LYS A 16 6.20 8.78 0.88
N LEU A 17 5.45 9.72 0.30
CA LEU A 17 4.36 9.37 -0.62
C LEU A 17 4.88 8.61 -1.84
N ASN A 18 6.05 8.96 -2.34
CA ASN A 18 6.67 8.23 -3.45
C ASN A 18 7.09 6.81 -3.04
N GLU A 19 7.58 6.62 -1.83
CA GLU A 19 7.84 5.28 -1.31
C GLU A 19 6.53 4.46 -1.25
N ILE A 20 5.44 5.10 -0.85
CA ILE A 20 4.12 4.47 -0.79
C ILE A 20 3.62 4.09 -2.19
N VAL A 21 3.74 4.99 -3.18
CA VAL A 21 3.37 4.68 -4.57
C VAL A 21 4.12 3.43 -5.05
N GLU A 22 5.42 3.39 -4.84
CA GLU A 22 6.25 2.26 -5.27
C GLU A 22 5.87 0.97 -4.55
N HIS A 23 5.61 1.04 -3.24
CA HIS A 23 5.19 -0.11 -2.44
C HIS A 23 3.83 -0.64 -2.91
N GLU A 24 2.86 0.25 -3.10
CA GLU A 24 1.52 -0.15 -3.55
C GLU A 24 1.54 -0.73 -4.97
N LEU A 25 2.32 -0.17 -5.89
CA LEU A 25 2.46 -0.74 -7.23
C LEU A 25 3.13 -2.12 -7.19
N ALA A 26 4.11 -2.32 -6.32
CA ALA A 26 4.66 -3.65 -6.07
C ALA A 26 3.58 -4.60 -5.57
N GLY A 27 2.67 -4.12 -4.73
CA GLY A 27 1.54 -4.89 -4.23
C GLY A 27 0.60 -5.34 -5.35
N VAL A 28 0.32 -4.47 -6.31
CA VAL A 28 -0.50 -4.84 -7.48
C VAL A 28 0.12 -6.03 -8.21
N VAL A 29 1.43 -5.99 -8.45
CA VAL A 29 2.15 -7.07 -9.10
C VAL A 29 2.13 -8.33 -8.26
N ARG A 30 2.40 -8.23 -6.94
CA ARG A 30 2.40 -9.38 -6.02
C ARG A 30 1.04 -10.08 -5.98
N TYR A 31 -0.04 -9.36 -5.77
CA TYR A 31 -1.37 -9.95 -5.68
C TYR A 31 -1.82 -10.57 -6.99
N THR A 32 -1.48 -9.93 -8.11
CA THR A 32 -1.75 -10.49 -9.44
C THR A 32 -0.97 -11.79 -9.64
N HIS A 33 0.30 -11.79 -9.29
CA HIS A 33 1.16 -12.97 -9.36
C HIS A 33 0.62 -14.12 -8.49
N TYR A 34 0.27 -13.84 -7.24
CA TYR A 34 -0.31 -14.85 -6.36
C TYR A 34 -1.56 -15.48 -6.98
N SER A 35 -2.38 -14.68 -7.66
CA SER A 35 -3.59 -15.21 -8.28
C SER A 35 -3.30 -16.25 -9.37
N PHE A 36 -2.14 -16.18 -10.01
CA PHE A 36 -1.72 -17.17 -11.00
C PHE A 36 -1.22 -18.46 -10.36
N MET A 37 -0.70 -18.38 -9.14
CA MET A 37 0.04 -19.47 -8.49
C MET A 37 -0.81 -20.38 -7.61
N ILE A 38 -2.11 -20.12 -7.52
CA ILE A 38 -3.00 -20.92 -6.69
C ILE A 38 -3.63 -22.05 -7.51
N PHE A 39 -3.45 -23.28 -7.03
CA PHE A 39 -3.97 -24.49 -7.65
C PHE A 39 -4.84 -25.26 -6.67
N GLY A 40 -5.73 -26.10 -7.19
CA GLY A 40 -6.56 -26.97 -6.40
C GLY A 40 -7.92 -26.36 -6.03
N TYR A 41 -8.58 -26.95 -5.04
CA TYR A 41 -9.95 -26.61 -4.68
C TYR A 41 -10.15 -25.17 -4.19
N ASN A 42 -9.12 -24.60 -3.60
CA ASN A 42 -9.21 -23.23 -3.05
C ASN A 42 -9.07 -22.15 -4.12
N ARG A 43 -8.74 -22.52 -5.34
CA ARG A 43 -8.48 -21.57 -6.41
C ARG A 43 -9.64 -20.63 -6.67
N ILE A 44 -10.85 -21.16 -6.79
CA ILE A 44 -12.02 -20.37 -7.21
C ILE A 44 -12.26 -19.16 -6.29
N PRO A 45 -12.45 -19.33 -4.96
CA PRO A 45 -12.67 -18.17 -4.09
C PRO A 45 -11.42 -17.32 -3.86
N VAL A 46 -10.24 -17.93 -3.79
CA VAL A 46 -9.01 -17.24 -3.39
C VAL A 46 -8.44 -16.41 -4.54
N VAL A 47 -8.51 -16.88 -5.78
CA VAL A 47 -8.05 -16.10 -6.94
C VAL A 47 -8.83 -14.79 -7.04
N SER A 48 -10.15 -14.85 -6.90
CA SER A 48 -11.01 -13.65 -6.92
C SER A 48 -10.61 -12.68 -5.80
N TRP A 49 -10.33 -13.19 -4.61
CA TRP A 49 -9.92 -12.39 -3.47
C TRP A 49 -8.60 -11.66 -3.71
N PHE A 50 -7.59 -12.36 -4.25
CA PHE A 50 -6.31 -11.74 -4.58
C PHE A 50 -6.42 -10.72 -5.72
N ARG A 51 -7.24 -10.97 -6.72
CA ARG A 51 -7.46 -10.02 -7.81
C ARG A 51 -8.19 -8.77 -7.33
N SER A 52 -9.12 -8.92 -6.40
CA SER A 52 -9.77 -7.78 -5.74
C SER A 52 -8.76 -6.99 -4.91
N ALA A 53 -7.85 -7.68 -4.20
CA ALA A 53 -6.78 -7.04 -3.46
C ALA A 53 -5.86 -6.24 -4.39
N ALA A 54 -5.52 -6.77 -5.57
CA ALA A 54 -4.73 -6.05 -6.56
C ALA A 54 -5.42 -4.75 -7.01
N THR A 55 -6.72 -4.80 -7.26
CA THR A 55 -7.51 -3.63 -7.65
C THR A 55 -7.54 -2.58 -6.55
N GLU A 56 -7.76 -2.99 -5.30
CA GLU A 56 -7.75 -2.11 -4.14
C GLU A 56 -6.39 -1.44 -3.95
N THR A 57 -5.33 -2.22 -4.07
CA THR A 57 -3.95 -1.74 -3.95
C THR A 57 -3.60 -0.73 -5.04
N LEU A 58 -4.08 -0.94 -6.26
CA LEU A 58 -3.94 0.05 -7.34
C LEU A 58 -4.66 1.36 -6.97
N GLY A 59 -5.82 1.27 -6.35
CA GLY A 59 -6.54 2.44 -5.82
C GLY A 59 -5.71 3.20 -4.80
N HIS A 60 -5.02 2.50 -3.90
CA HIS A 60 -4.12 3.12 -2.91
C HIS A 60 -2.95 3.84 -3.60
N ALA A 61 -2.34 3.23 -4.60
CA ALA A 61 -1.27 3.86 -5.37
C ALA A 61 -1.77 5.13 -6.07
N THR A 62 -2.97 5.08 -6.64
CA THR A 62 -3.60 6.23 -7.31
C THR A 62 -3.82 7.38 -6.34
N GLN A 63 -4.34 7.10 -5.14
CA GLN A 63 -4.55 8.13 -4.12
C GLN A 63 -3.23 8.78 -3.69
N ALA A 64 -2.20 7.99 -3.47
CA ALA A 64 -0.88 8.52 -3.11
C ALA A 64 -0.31 9.41 -4.23
N GLY A 65 -0.44 8.99 -5.49
CA GLY A 65 -0.01 9.77 -6.63
C GLY A 65 -0.73 11.11 -6.73
N GLU A 66 -2.04 11.11 -6.50
CA GLU A 66 -2.84 12.34 -6.49
C GLU A 66 -2.40 13.30 -5.36
N MET A 67 -2.07 12.76 -4.18
CA MET A 67 -1.54 13.58 -3.08
C MET A 67 -0.21 14.23 -3.45
N ILE A 68 0.67 13.50 -4.13
CA ILE A 68 1.97 14.02 -4.58
C ILE A 68 1.78 15.23 -5.51
N THR A 69 0.93 15.09 -6.54
CA THR A 69 0.71 16.18 -7.50
C THR A 69 -0.04 17.35 -6.87
N MET A 70 -0.91 17.08 -5.92
CA MET A 70 -1.58 18.14 -5.13
C MET A 70 -0.55 19.00 -4.39
N LEU A 71 0.52 18.39 -3.91
CA LEU A 71 1.61 19.08 -3.21
C LEU A 71 2.66 19.67 -4.18
N GLY A 72 2.47 19.54 -5.48
CA GLY A 72 3.40 20.05 -6.49
C GLY A 72 4.59 19.15 -6.76
N GLY A 73 4.57 17.91 -6.25
CA GLY A 73 5.61 16.92 -6.49
C GLY A 73 5.40 16.12 -7.77
N HIS A 74 6.35 15.25 -8.05
CA HIS A 74 6.32 14.36 -9.22
C HIS A 74 6.25 12.90 -8.76
N PRO A 75 5.19 12.14 -9.14
CA PRO A 75 5.08 10.74 -8.77
C PRO A 75 6.19 9.88 -9.38
N SER A 76 6.69 8.93 -8.61
CA SER A 76 7.71 7.99 -9.06
C SER A 76 7.17 7.09 -10.18
N LEU A 77 8.05 6.72 -11.11
CA LEU A 77 7.79 5.69 -12.12
C LEU A 77 8.35 4.33 -11.71
N GLY A 78 8.91 4.23 -10.50
CA GLY A 78 9.48 3.01 -9.98
C GLY A 78 8.43 2.09 -9.37
N ILE A 79 8.87 0.86 -9.11
CA ILE A 79 8.10 -0.15 -8.38
C ILE A 79 8.96 -0.60 -7.21
N GLY A 80 8.35 -0.83 -6.06
CA GLY A 80 9.03 -1.36 -4.88
C GLY A 80 9.57 -2.77 -5.11
N LYS A 81 10.31 -3.28 -4.13
CA LYS A 81 10.93 -4.59 -4.23
C LYS A 81 9.91 -5.70 -4.45
N LEU A 82 10.17 -6.53 -5.43
CA LEU A 82 9.43 -7.75 -5.72
C LEU A 82 10.32 -8.91 -5.32
N LEU A 83 10.00 -9.56 -4.19
CA LEU A 83 10.74 -10.71 -3.70
C LEU A 83 9.97 -11.97 -4.07
N GLU A 84 10.59 -12.84 -4.86
CA GLU A 84 10.03 -14.14 -5.18
C GLU A 84 10.73 -15.20 -4.35
N THR A 85 9.96 -15.86 -3.47
CA THR A 85 10.49 -16.91 -2.61
C THR A 85 10.36 -18.29 -3.22
N HIS A 86 9.64 -18.42 -4.34
CA HIS A 86 9.29 -19.69 -4.98
C HIS A 86 8.51 -20.65 -4.07
N LYS A 87 7.84 -20.10 -3.06
CA LYS A 87 6.97 -20.83 -2.14
C LYS A 87 5.53 -20.43 -2.42
N HIS A 88 4.74 -21.37 -2.93
CA HIS A 88 3.43 -21.08 -3.46
C HIS A 88 2.28 -21.86 -2.80
N ASP A 89 2.52 -22.53 -1.66
CA ASP A 89 1.40 -23.08 -0.93
C ASP A 89 0.62 -21.94 -0.26
N MET A 90 -0.63 -22.20 0.09
CA MET A 90 -1.55 -21.16 0.57
C MET A 90 -1.01 -20.43 1.82
N ALA A 91 -0.44 -21.15 2.76
CA ALA A 91 0.07 -20.55 4.01
C ALA A 91 1.25 -19.63 3.72
N GLU A 92 2.16 -20.04 2.83
CA GLU A 92 3.33 -19.24 2.45
C GLU A 92 2.91 -17.96 1.73
N ILE A 93 1.95 -18.06 0.80
CA ILE A 93 1.43 -16.89 0.09
C ILE A 93 0.76 -15.92 1.06
N LEU A 94 -0.06 -16.42 1.98
CA LEU A 94 -0.71 -15.58 2.98
C LEU A 94 0.29 -14.91 3.91
N ASN A 95 1.30 -15.63 4.39
CA ASN A 95 2.34 -15.06 5.22
C ASN A 95 3.13 -13.97 4.50
N GLU A 96 3.54 -14.22 3.27
CA GLU A 96 4.28 -13.25 2.46
C GLU A 96 3.45 -11.99 2.21
N SER A 97 2.18 -12.17 1.88
CA SER A 97 1.28 -11.02 1.66
C SER A 97 1.00 -10.25 2.95
N MET A 98 0.94 -10.93 4.08
CA MET A 98 0.76 -10.28 5.37
C MET A 98 1.98 -9.42 5.76
N GLU A 99 3.19 -9.94 5.54
CA GLU A 99 4.42 -9.15 5.75
C GLU A 99 4.45 -7.91 4.87
N PHE A 100 4.01 -8.04 3.63
CA PHE A 100 3.89 -6.91 2.70
C PHE A 100 2.93 -5.84 3.25
N GLU A 101 1.77 -6.24 3.78
CA GLU A 101 0.81 -5.31 4.36
C GLU A 101 1.36 -4.62 5.62
N ILE A 102 2.10 -5.36 6.46
CA ILE A 102 2.74 -4.80 7.65
C ILE A 102 3.75 -3.71 7.27
N GLN A 103 4.53 -3.93 6.22
CA GLN A 103 5.45 -2.91 5.70
C GLN A 103 4.69 -1.68 5.22
N GLY A 104 3.53 -1.88 4.59
CA GLY A 104 2.65 -0.79 4.18
C GLY A 104 2.16 0.04 5.37
N VAL A 105 1.73 -0.62 6.43
CA VAL A 105 1.32 0.06 7.67
C VAL A 105 2.45 0.96 8.20
N GLU A 106 3.68 0.46 8.22
CA GLU A 106 4.83 1.24 8.68
C GLU A 106 5.03 2.50 7.84
N LEU A 107 4.93 2.39 6.51
CA LEU A 107 5.07 3.55 5.62
C LEU A 107 3.99 4.61 5.89
N TYR A 108 2.74 4.18 6.07
CA TYR A 108 1.64 5.11 6.38
C TYR A 108 1.77 5.70 7.78
N ARG A 109 2.31 4.98 8.75
CA ARG A 109 2.60 5.53 10.09
C ARG A 109 3.68 6.59 10.05
N GLU A 110 4.73 6.39 9.26
CA GLU A 110 5.76 7.40 9.04
C GLU A 110 5.17 8.63 8.35
N LEU A 111 4.29 8.42 7.37
CA LEU A 111 3.59 9.52 6.72
C LEU A 111 2.72 10.29 7.70
N LEU A 112 2.00 9.59 8.58
CA LEU A 112 1.17 10.24 9.61
C LEU A 112 2.00 11.16 10.51
N THR A 113 3.15 10.71 10.95
CA THR A 113 4.05 11.52 11.77
C THR A 113 4.44 12.82 11.04
N LEU A 114 4.82 12.71 9.77
CA LEU A 114 5.16 13.88 8.96
C LEU A 114 3.95 14.79 8.73
N ALA A 115 2.78 14.20 8.52
CA ALA A 115 1.53 14.95 8.33
C ALA A 115 1.17 15.76 9.58
N GLU A 116 1.30 15.18 10.76
CA GLU A 116 1.06 15.86 12.03
C GLU A 116 2.02 17.04 12.20
N GLU A 117 3.31 16.85 11.91
CA GLU A 117 4.31 17.90 11.96
C GLU A 117 4.03 19.02 10.96
N SER A 118 3.42 18.71 9.81
CA SER A 118 3.08 19.68 8.79
C SER A 118 1.84 20.50 9.10
N GLY A 119 0.98 19.98 9.97
CA GLY A 119 -0.30 20.59 10.29
C GLY A 119 -1.39 20.39 9.23
N SER A 120 -1.15 19.55 8.23
CA SER A 120 -2.13 19.26 7.18
C SER A 120 -3.15 18.24 7.64
N ILE A 121 -4.37 18.66 7.91
CA ILE A 121 -5.47 17.76 8.30
C ILE A 121 -5.78 16.78 7.18
N THR A 122 -5.73 17.21 5.93
CA THR A 122 -5.96 16.32 4.76
C THR A 122 -5.00 15.14 4.77
N LEU A 123 -3.72 15.39 4.98
CA LEU A 123 -2.69 14.34 5.02
C LEU A 123 -2.82 13.47 6.27
N GLU A 124 -3.17 14.05 7.42
CA GLU A 124 -3.43 13.29 8.65
C GLU A 124 -4.57 12.31 8.46
N GLU A 125 -5.72 12.78 7.99
CA GLU A 125 -6.90 11.93 7.80
C GLU A 125 -6.66 10.86 6.72
N TYR A 126 -6.00 11.22 5.63
CA TYR A 126 -5.60 10.26 4.61
C TYR A 126 -4.74 9.13 5.21
N SER A 127 -3.72 9.52 5.97
CA SER A 127 -2.79 8.55 6.59
C SER A 127 -3.51 7.64 7.58
N ARG A 128 -4.36 8.21 8.45
CA ARG A 128 -5.13 7.43 9.44
C ARG A 128 -6.07 6.44 8.78
N ARG A 129 -6.74 6.86 7.72
CA ARG A 129 -7.67 6.00 6.99
C ARG A 129 -6.94 4.80 6.37
N LEU A 130 -5.80 5.04 5.74
CA LEU A 130 -5.01 3.98 5.13
C LEU A 130 -4.41 3.04 6.18
N ILE A 131 -3.96 3.55 7.32
CA ILE A 131 -3.50 2.71 8.44
C ILE A 131 -4.62 1.78 8.88
N ALA A 132 -5.82 2.31 9.09
CA ALA A 132 -6.97 1.51 9.52
C ALA A 132 -7.31 0.42 8.50
N GLU A 133 -7.35 0.76 7.22
CA GLU A 133 -7.64 -0.21 6.15
C GLU A 133 -6.60 -1.33 6.10
N GLU A 134 -5.31 -0.99 6.16
CA GLU A 134 -4.22 -1.95 6.09
C GLU A 134 -4.17 -2.85 7.34
N GLU A 135 -4.42 -2.30 8.53
CA GLU A 135 -4.48 -3.09 9.75
C GLU A 135 -5.61 -4.11 9.70
N LEU A 136 -6.77 -3.76 9.14
CA LEU A 136 -7.87 -4.69 8.94
C LEU A 136 -7.50 -5.80 7.95
N CYS A 137 -6.74 -5.47 6.91
CA CYS A 137 -6.23 -6.46 5.96
C CYS A 137 -5.30 -7.47 6.64
N VAL A 138 -4.40 -7.00 7.50
CA VAL A 138 -3.51 -7.88 8.29
C VAL A 138 -4.33 -8.81 9.18
N CYS A 139 -5.30 -8.27 9.91
CA CYS A 139 -6.17 -9.06 10.79
C CYS A 139 -6.94 -10.14 10.02
N THR A 140 -7.43 -9.81 8.83
CA THR A 140 -8.15 -10.77 7.98
C THR A 140 -7.25 -11.95 7.58
N LYS A 141 -6.00 -11.66 7.23
CA LYS A 141 -5.03 -12.69 6.87
C LYS A 141 -4.62 -13.54 8.07
N GLU A 142 -4.45 -12.93 9.23
CA GLU A 142 -4.17 -13.66 10.47
C GLU A 142 -5.27 -14.66 10.79
N LYS A 143 -6.54 -14.27 10.61
CA LYS A 143 -7.68 -15.17 10.84
C LYS A 143 -7.74 -16.31 9.82
N ALA A 144 -7.18 -16.13 8.63
CA ALA A 144 -7.13 -17.15 7.59
C ALA A 144 -6.01 -18.16 7.81
N LEU A 145 -5.02 -17.87 8.62
CA LEU A 145 -3.93 -18.76 8.97
C LEU A 145 -4.27 -19.61 10.20
#